data_37bd90ae4d4c5047ffce23bbaeede3c5
#
_entry.id   37bd90ae4d4c5047ffce23bbaeede3c5
#
_cell.length_a   1.000
_cell.length_b   1.000
_cell.length_c   1.000
_cell.angle_alpha   90.00
_cell.angle_beta   90.00
_cell.angle_gamma   90.00
#
_symmetry.space_group_name_H-M   'P 1'
#
loop_
_entity.id
_entity.type
_entity.pdbx_description
1 polymer ?
#
loop_
_entity_poly.entity_id
_entity_poly.type
_entity_poly.pdbx_seq_one_letter_code
_entity_poly.pdbx_strand_id
1 'polypeptide(L)'
;MSSFIKLIVSLLKKIYYMLSINPKEITTGKLHGYLLGAVAPRPIAFASTINQNGAPNLSPFSFFNVFGSNPPMMIFSPARRVRGNTTKHTLQNVEKIKEVVINVVNYDIVQQMSLSSSEYPEGVNEFEKAGFTMLPSDEVKPFRVAESPVQFECKVTDIIYTGTEGGAGNLIVCEVVKIHIHEAVLDADGMIDQHKIDLVARAGGSYYSRAREGFFEIPKPVFTLGIGVDQIPLVIRNSTVLTGNNLGMLGNITFLPTEQDVDNFAKEHPQFIGLEKVKKHTFAQQYLDNNDLESAWKVLLIK
;
A
#
# COMPACT_ATOMS: atom_id res chain seq x y z
N MET A 1 -35.87 -10.42 -30.03
CA MET A 1 -34.66 -9.76 -29.54
C MET A 1 -33.52 -10.04 -30.51
N SER A 2 -32.98 -9.03 -31.21
CA SER A 2 -32.00 -9.20 -32.29
C SER A 2 -30.71 -9.84 -31.79
N SER A 3 -30.02 -10.59 -32.63
CA SER A 3 -28.70 -11.20 -32.35
C SER A 3 -27.68 -10.17 -31.85
N PHE A 4 -27.78 -8.94 -32.34
CA PHE A 4 -26.94 -7.79 -31.94
C PHE A 4 -27.16 -7.36 -30.49
N ILE A 5 -28.43 -7.33 -30.03
CA ILE A 5 -28.76 -7.00 -28.62
C ILE A 5 -28.24 -8.10 -27.66
N LYS A 6 -28.34 -9.38 -28.07
CA LYS A 6 -27.79 -10.51 -27.30
C LYS A 6 -26.26 -10.41 -27.18
N LEU A 7 -25.57 -10.00 -28.24
CA LEU A 7 -24.13 -9.82 -28.25
C LEU A 7 -23.70 -8.65 -27.34
N ILE A 8 -24.39 -7.51 -27.42
CA ILE A 8 -24.13 -6.35 -26.53
C ILE A 8 -24.39 -6.71 -25.08
N VAL A 9 -25.51 -7.38 -24.77
CA VAL A 9 -25.81 -7.82 -23.37
C VAL A 9 -24.80 -8.86 -22.89
N SER A 10 -24.30 -9.75 -23.77
CA SER A 10 -23.23 -10.70 -23.42
C SER A 10 -21.90 -10.01 -23.19
N LEU A 11 -21.53 -9.01 -23.97
CA LEU A 11 -20.32 -8.19 -23.81
C LEU A 11 -20.40 -7.35 -22.54
N LEU A 12 -21.53 -6.71 -22.26
CA LEU A 12 -21.75 -5.95 -21.03
C LEU A 12 -21.70 -6.85 -19.79
N LYS A 13 -22.28 -8.06 -19.84
CA LYS A 13 -22.16 -9.05 -18.77
C LYS A 13 -20.71 -9.49 -18.54
N LYS A 14 -19.90 -9.60 -19.60
CA LYS A 14 -18.49 -9.97 -19.49
C LYS A 14 -17.62 -8.85 -18.87
N ILE A 15 -17.99 -7.59 -19.12
CA ILE A 15 -17.28 -6.40 -18.62
C ILE A 15 -17.65 -6.07 -17.17
N TYR A 16 -18.88 -6.39 -16.72
CA TYR A 16 -19.40 -6.00 -15.39
C TYR A 16 -19.81 -7.19 -14.51
N TYR A 17 -19.31 -8.40 -14.81
CA TYR A 17 -19.60 -9.54 -13.94
C TYR A 17 -18.81 -9.42 -12.64
N MET A 18 -19.48 -8.95 -11.60
CA MET A 18 -18.94 -8.85 -10.25
C MET A 18 -19.48 -10.01 -9.41
N LEU A 19 -18.60 -10.69 -8.69
CA LEU A 19 -19.01 -11.60 -7.63
C LEU A 19 -19.46 -10.78 -6.41
N SER A 20 -20.76 -10.75 -6.15
CA SER A 20 -21.31 -10.08 -4.98
C SER A 20 -21.42 -11.09 -3.83
N ILE A 21 -20.89 -10.70 -2.66
CA ILE A 21 -20.81 -11.57 -1.49
C ILE A 21 -21.43 -10.85 -0.29
N ASN A 22 -22.38 -11.51 0.37
CA ASN A 22 -22.83 -11.11 1.68
C ASN A 22 -21.89 -11.75 2.73
N PRO A 23 -21.16 -10.95 3.55
CA PRO A 23 -20.22 -11.48 4.54
C PRO A 23 -20.87 -12.43 5.55
N LYS A 24 -22.19 -12.30 5.81
CA LYS A 24 -22.93 -13.17 6.74
C LYS A 24 -23.24 -14.55 6.18
N GLU A 25 -23.09 -14.76 4.87
CA GLU A 25 -23.46 -15.98 4.16
C GLU A 25 -22.26 -16.88 3.85
N ILE A 26 -21.05 -16.45 4.23
CA ILE A 26 -19.82 -17.21 4.02
C ILE A 26 -19.07 -17.43 5.34
N THR A 27 -18.21 -18.44 5.37
CA THR A 27 -17.39 -18.72 6.55
C THR A 27 -16.38 -17.60 6.80
N THR A 28 -16.07 -17.34 8.09
CA THR A 28 -15.04 -16.36 8.50
C THR A 28 -13.70 -16.60 7.79
N GLY A 29 -13.27 -17.84 7.59
CA GLY A 29 -12.02 -18.16 6.89
C GLY A 29 -12.05 -17.76 5.41
N LYS A 30 -13.18 -17.96 4.71
CA LYS A 30 -13.35 -17.56 3.31
C LYS A 30 -13.40 -16.03 3.18
N LEU A 31 -14.15 -15.37 4.06
CA LEU A 31 -14.19 -13.90 4.14
C LEU A 31 -12.80 -13.33 4.38
N HIS A 32 -12.07 -13.88 5.35
CA HIS A 32 -10.69 -13.49 5.66
C HIS A 32 -9.79 -13.58 4.42
N GLY A 33 -9.89 -14.67 3.65
CA GLY A 33 -9.16 -14.82 2.38
C GLY A 33 -9.43 -13.70 1.38
N TYR A 34 -10.69 -13.32 1.18
CA TYR A 34 -11.06 -12.20 0.30
C TYR A 34 -10.52 -10.86 0.80
N LEU A 35 -10.67 -10.59 2.10
CA LEU A 35 -10.19 -9.34 2.70
C LEU A 35 -8.66 -9.21 2.58
N LEU A 36 -7.92 -10.27 2.89
CA LEU A 36 -6.45 -10.26 2.77
C LEU A 36 -5.94 -10.23 1.33
N GLY A 37 -6.72 -10.76 0.39
CA GLY A 37 -6.38 -10.69 -1.04
C GLY A 37 -6.67 -9.33 -1.65
N ALA A 38 -7.75 -8.67 -1.22
CA ALA A 38 -8.18 -7.38 -1.75
C ALA A 38 -7.43 -6.20 -1.11
N VAL A 39 -7.13 -6.29 0.20
CA VAL A 39 -6.37 -5.26 0.94
C VAL A 39 -4.92 -5.73 1.05
N ALA A 40 -4.15 -5.50 -0.02
CA ALA A 40 -2.76 -5.92 -0.16
C ALA A 40 -2.01 -4.98 -1.13
N PRO A 41 -0.68 -4.85 -1.01
CA PRO A 41 0.16 -5.33 0.08
C PRO A 41 0.00 -4.50 1.36
N ARG A 42 0.13 -5.14 2.54
CA ARG A 42 0.00 -4.48 3.84
C ARG A 42 1.35 -4.34 4.50
N PRO A 43 1.69 -3.18 5.09
CA PRO A 43 2.88 -3.02 5.92
C PRO A 43 2.81 -3.94 7.14
N ILE A 44 3.96 -4.20 7.76
CA ILE A 44 4.09 -5.13 8.88
C ILE A 44 4.55 -4.37 10.12
N ALA A 45 3.74 -4.38 11.18
CA ALA A 45 4.17 -4.00 12.52
C ALA A 45 4.85 -5.22 13.16
N PHE A 46 6.16 -5.21 13.28
CA PHE A 46 6.90 -6.21 14.03
C PHE A 46 6.96 -5.75 15.48
N ALA A 47 5.91 -6.14 16.24
CA ALA A 47 5.63 -5.59 17.54
C ALA A 47 6.37 -6.36 18.64
N SER A 48 7.21 -5.62 19.39
CA SER A 48 7.85 -6.07 20.61
C SER A 48 7.09 -5.54 21.82
N THR A 49 6.77 -6.41 22.76
CA THR A 49 6.11 -6.12 24.03
C THR A 49 6.79 -6.87 25.17
N ILE A 50 6.49 -6.51 26.40
CA ILE A 50 6.89 -7.28 27.58
C ILE A 50 5.66 -7.59 28.44
N ASN A 51 5.71 -8.70 29.15
CA ASN A 51 4.71 -9.01 30.18
C ASN A 51 5.04 -8.27 31.50
N GLN A 52 4.18 -8.44 32.51
CA GLN A 52 4.36 -7.79 33.82
C GLN A 52 5.66 -8.20 34.54
N ASN A 53 6.24 -9.35 34.21
CA ASN A 53 7.50 -9.86 34.76
C ASN A 53 8.73 -9.40 33.94
N GLY A 54 8.52 -8.60 32.89
CA GLY A 54 9.58 -8.13 32.00
C GLY A 54 9.99 -9.13 30.91
N ALA A 55 9.31 -10.29 30.78
CA ALA A 55 9.62 -11.25 29.75
C ALA A 55 9.20 -10.71 28.36
N PRO A 56 10.12 -10.74 27.36
CA PRO A 56 9.87 -10.22 26.03
C PRO A 56 8.92 -11.11 25.22
N ASN A 57 8.20 -10.46 24.29
CA ASN A 57 7.41 -11.13 23.25
C ASN A 57 7.56 -10.33 21.96
N LEU A 58 7.76 -11.01 20.83
CA LEU A 58 7.98 -10.42 19.52
C LEU A 58 7.12 -11.11 18.46
N SER A 59 6.21 -10.37 17.82
CA SER A 59 5.28 -10.95 16.86
C SER A 59 4.91 -9.98 15.74
N PRO A 60 4.79 -10.45 14.47
CA PRO A 60 4.42 -9.60 13.33
C PRO A 60 2.90 -9.51 13.16
N PHE A 61 2.43 -8.31 12.78
CA PHE A 61 1.03 -8.02 12.45
C PHE A 61 0.95 -7.19 11.18
N SER A 62 0.15 -7.66 10.21
CA SER A 62 -0.04 -6.94 8.94
C SER A 62 -1.37 -6.18 8.84
N PHE A 63 -2.19 -6.18 9.88
CA PHE A 63 -3.23 -5.16 10.05
C PHE A 63 -2.60 -3.95 10.73
N PHE A 64 -1.95 -3.09 9.94
CA PHE A 64 -1.11 -2.01 10.45
C PHE A 64 -1.05 -0.84 9.47
N ASN A 65 -1.05 0.39 10.01
CA ASN A 65 -0.74 1.60 9.25
C ASN A 65 -0.45 2.80 10.16
N VAL A 66 0.00 3.94 9.54
CA VAL A 66 0.09 5.28 10.14
C VAL A 66 -1.23 6.01 9.93
N PHE A 67 -1.73 6.68 10.99
CA PHE A 67 -3.04 7.35 10.98
C PHE A 67 -2.99 8.83 11.33
N GLY A 68 -1.84 9.37 11.66
CA GLY A 68 -1.64 10.79 11.94
C GLY A 68 -0.17 11.12 12.13
N SER A 69 0.18 12.38 11.91
CA SER A 69 1.54 12.92 12.11
C SER A 69 1.58 14.00 13.20
N ASN A 70 0.42 14.51 13.65
CA ASN A 70 0.33 15.46 14.76
C ASN A 70 -1.00 15.26 15.50
N PRO A 71 -1.02 14.44 16.59
CA PRO A 71 0.08 13.60 17.08
C PRO A 71 0.44 12.46 16.11
N PRO A 72 1.68 11.90 16.22
CA PRO A 72 2.13 10.80 15.37
C PRO A 72 1.50 9.49 15.83
N MET A 73 0.48 9.04 15.10
CA MET A 73 -0.34 7.88 15.49
C MET A 73 -0.15 6.70 14.56
N MET A 74 -0.03 5.51 15.14
CA MET A 74 -0.04 4.23 14.47
C MET A 74 -1.11 3.33 15.05
N ILE A 75 -1.71 2.46 14.21
CA ILE A 75 -2.64 1.43 14.68
C ILE A 75 -2.24 0.09 14.08
N PHE A 76 -2.16 -0.92 14.94
CA PHE A 76 -2.04 -2.30 14.50
C PHE A 76 -3.06 -3.20 15.24
N SER A 77 -3.37 -4.37 14.67
CA SER A 77 -4.41 -5.23 15.23
C SER A 77 -3.98 -6.69 15.36
N PRO A 78 -3.68 -7.18 16.56
CA PRO A 78 -3.61 -8.60 16.86
C PRO A 78 -5.02 -9.19 16.94
N ALA A 79 -5.58 -9.61 15.80
CA ALA A 79 -6.91 -10.23 15.78
C ALA A 79 -6.98 -11.48 16.64
N ARG A 80 -8.17 -11.76 17.18
CA ARG A 80 -8.46 -13.02 17.89
C ARG A 80 -8.27 -14.20 16.94
N ARG A 81 -7.70 -15.30 17.44
CA ARG A 81 -7.54 -16.50 16.63
C ARG A 81 -8.91 -17.03 16.21
N VAL A 82 -9.10 -17.32 14.93
CA VAL A 82 -10.34 -17.92 14.42
C VAL A 82 -10.57 -19.28 15.06
N ARG A 83 -9.50 -20.08 15.18
CA ARG A 83 -9.55 -21.37 15.88
C ARG A 83 -9.31 -21.16 17.37
N GLY A 84 -10.23 -21.62 18.21
CA GLY A 84 -10.13 -21.56 19.66
C GLY A 84 -10.45 -20.20 20.29
N ASN A 85 -10.72 -19.15 19.49
CA ASN A 85 -11.13 -17.82 19.96
C ASN A 85 -10.24 -17.25 21.08
N THR A 86 -8.91 -17.40 20.97
CA THR A 86 -7.95 -16.90 21.96
C THR A 86 -7.31 -15.58 21.53
N THR A 87 -6.82 -14.82 22.49
CA THR A 87 -6.04 -13.59 22.24
C THR A 87 -4.56 -13.91 22.03
N LYS A 88 -3.83 -12.98 21.43
CA LYS A 88 -2.36 -13.03 21.29
C LYS A 88 -1.68 -12.47 22.55
N HIS A 89 -0.50 -12.97 22.91
CA HIS A 89 0.29 -12.48 24.05
C HIS A 89 0.58 -10.98 23.93
N THR A 90 0.82 -10.48 22.71
CA THR A 90 1.00 -9.04 22.43
C THR A 90 -0.18 -8.20 22.93
N LEU A 91 -1.44 -8.64 22.71
CA LEU A 91 -2.61 -7.93 23.22
C LEU A 91 -2.62 -7.93 24.76
N GLN A 92 -2.42 -9.10 25.38
CA GLN A 92 -2.39 -9.24 26.84
C GLN A 92 -1.33 -8.36 27.48
N ASN A 93 -0.16 -8.27 26.86
CA ASN A 93 0.95 -7.43 27.32
C ASN A 93 0.60 -5.94 27.27
N VAL A 94 0.09 -5.45 26.10
CA VAL A 94 -0.25 -4.01 25.96
C VAL A 94 -1.45 -3.59 26.79
N GLU A 95 -2.36 -4.51 27.11
CA GLU A 95 -3.45 -4.25 28.07
C GLU A 95 -2.92 -3.87 29.46
N LYS A 96 -1.76 -4.42 29.86
CA LYS A 96 -1.15 -4.26 31.18
C LYS A 96 -0.08 -3.17 31.20
N ILE A 97 0.83 -3.18 30.23
CA ILE A 97 2.02 -2.31 30.21
C ILE A 97 1.77 -1.01 29.46
N LYS A 98 0.85 -1.00 28.48
CA LYS A 98 0.53 0.18 27.64
C LYS A 98 1.72 0.73 26.84
N GLU A 99 2.69 -0.10 26.52
CA GLU A 99 3.88 0.23 25.76
C GLU A 99 4.17 -0.84 24.70
N VAL A 100 4.70 -0.44 23.57
CA VAL A 100 5.09 -1.32 22.46
C VAL A 100 6.20 -0.68 21.64
N VAL A 101 7.11 -1.49 21.10
CA VAL A 101 8.02 -1.06 20.04
C VAL A 101 7.55 -1.68 18.73
N ILE A 102 7.33 -0.85 17.71
CA ILE A 102 7.02 -1.30 16.36
C ILE A 102 8.30 -1.21 15.54
N ASN A 103 8.81 -2.37 15.14
CA ASN A 103 10.00 -2.48 14.31
C ASN A 103 9.58 -2.67 12.85
N VAL A 104 10.27 -2.00 11.92
CA VAL A 104 10.00 -2.09 10.48
C VAL A 104 10.67 -3.35 9.92
N VAL A 105 10.00 -4.01 9.00
CA VAL A 105 10.51 -5.23 8.37
C VAL A 105 10.94 -4.92 6.95
N ASN A 106 12.23 -5.15 6.66
CA ASN A 106 12.79 -5.11 5.33
C ASN A 106 13.05 -6.54 4.79
N TYR A 107 13.60 -6.62 3.59
CA TYR A 107 13.84 -7.92 2.93
C TYR A 107 14.88 -8.76 3.67
N ASP A 108 15.86 -8.15 4.28
CA ASP A 108 16.98 -8.86 4.94
C ASP A 108 16.54 -9.67 6.16
N ILE A 109 15.50 -9.21 6.88
CA ILE A 109 15.01 -9.85 8.11
C ILE A 109 13.68 -10.60 7.94
N VAL A 110 13.09 -10.64 6.74
CA VAL A 110 11.73 -11.17 6.52
C VAL A 110 11.58 -12.64 6.91
N GLN A 111 12.59 -13.47 6.68
CA GLN A 111 12.54 -14.90 7.01
C GLN A 111 12.59 -15.12 8.54
N GLN A 112 13.47 -14.41 9.23
CA GLN A 112 13.55 -14.44 10.69
C GLN A 112 12.25 -13.92 11.32
N MET A 113 11.72 -12.79 10.82
CA MET A 113 10.43 -12.27 11.24
C MET A 113 9.30 -13.29 11.02
N SER A 114 9.30 -14.00 9.89
CA SER A 114 8.30 -15.04 9.63
C SER A 114 8.38 -16.17 10.65
N LEU A 115 9.58 -16.59 11.07
CA LEU A 115 9.77 -17.61 12.11
C LEU A 115 9.20 -17.19 13.46
N SER A 116 9.32 -15.90 13.85
CA SER A 116 8.77 -15.38 15.10
C SER A 116 7.23 -15.35 15.13
N SER A 117 6.56 -15.58 13.98
CA SER A 117 5.10 -15.70 13.92
C SER A 117 4.56 -17.04 14.40
N SER A 118 5.43 -18.00 14.72
CA SER A 118 5.06 -19.32 15.26
C SER A 118 4.32 -19.18 16.59
N GLU A 119 3.37 -20.07 16.85
CA GLU A 119 2.58 -20.04 18.09
C GLU A 119 3.37 -20.68 19.24
N TYR A 120 4.42 -19.99 19.70
CA TYR A 120 5.17 -20.44 20.88
C TYR A 120 4.32 -20.31 22.16
N PRO A 121 4.56 -21.20 23.16
CA PRO A 121 3.98 -21.06 24.49
C PRO A 121 4.33 -19.73 25.15
N GLU A 122 3.52 -19.31 26.12
CA GLU A 122 3.81 -18.11 26.95
C GLU A 122 5.17 -18.24 27.63
N GLY A 123 5.93 -17.13 27.64
CA GLY A 123 7.26 -17.07 28.24
C GLY A 123 8.41 -17.52 27.33
N VAL A 124 8.11 -18.03 26.14
CA VAL A 124 9.15 -18.28 25.13
C VAL A 124 9.57 -16.95 24.49
N ASN A 125 10.87 -16.70 24.41
CA ASN A 125 11.46 -15.49 23.83
C ASN A 125 11.60 -15.66 22.30
N GLU A 126 10.76 -15.02 21.51
CA GLU A 126 10.79 -15.09 20.06
C GLU A 126 12.02 -14.37 19.46
N PHE A 127 12.65 -13.42 20.17
CA PHE A 127 13.94 -12.86 19.72
C PHE A 127 15.00 -13.95 19.61
N GLU A 128 15.13 -14.79 20.67
CA GLU A 128 16.08 -15.90 20.65
C GLU A 128 15.71 -16.95 19.61
N LYS A 129 14.42 -17.31 19.50
CA LYS A 129 13.93 -18.30 18.53
C LYS A 129 14.20 -17.91 17.09
N ALA A 130 14.08 -16.62 16.78
CA ALA A 130 14.29 -16.09 15.43
C ALA A 130 15.71 -15.55 15.20
N GLY A 131 16.57 -15.53 16.26
CA GLY A 131 17.94 -15.07 16.17
C GLY A 131 18.07 -13.56 16.05
N PHE A 132 17.17 -12.80 16.71
CA PHE A 132 17.24 -11.34 16.77
C PHE A 132 17.94 -10.85 18.02
N THR A 133 18.62 -9.70 17.89
CA THR A 133 19.30 -9.03 18.99
C THR A 133 18.37 -8.03 19.66
N MET A 134 18.18 -8.18 20.97
CA MET A 134 17.43 -7.21 21.79
C MET A 134 18.27 -5.98 22.08
N LEU A 135 17.75 -4.78 21.76
CA LEU A 135 18.30 -3.51 22.20
C LEU A 135 17.36 -2.86 23.22
N PRO A 136 17.90 -2.25 24.30
CA PRO A 136 17.10 -1.43 25.20
C PRO A 136 16.44 -0.27 24.46
N SER A 137 15.22 0.07 24.85
CA SER A 137 14.54 1.29 24.41
C SER A 137 14.93 2.47 25.31
N ASP A 138 14.67 3.69 24.83
CA ASP A 138 15.00 4.92 25.55
C ASP A 138 13.79 5.44 26.35
N GLU A 139 12.56 5.33 25.81
CA GLU A 139 11.34 5.95 26.35
C GLU A 139 10.30 4.92 26.83
N VAL A 140 10.44 3.64 26.43
CA VAL A 140 9.52 2.56 26.77
C VAL A 140 10.29 1.32 27.25
N LYS A 141 9.60 0.39 27.90
CA LYS A 141 10.21 -0.83 28.45
C LYS A 141 10.47 -1.96 27.44
N PRO A 142 9.59 -2.21 26.44
CA PRO A 142 9.82 -3.25 25.45
C PRO A 142 11.11 -3.01 24.66
N PHE A 143 11.78 -4.10 24.27
CA PHE A 143 13.04 -4.04 23.53
C PHE A 143 12.83 -3.70 22.06
N ARG A 144 13.81 -3.03 21.46
CA ARG A 144 13.94 -2.83 20.03
C ARG A 144 14.61 -4.04 19.37
N VAL A 145 14.35 -4.28 18.08
CA VAL A 145 15.06 -5.27 17.25
C VAL A 145 16.25 -4.58 16.59
N ALA A 146 17.49 -4.99 16.93
CA ALA A 146 18.70 -4.35 16.41
C ALA A 146 18.80 -4.37 14.87
N GLU A 147 18.36 -5.45 14.25
CA GLU A 147 18.43 -5.68 12.81
C GLU A 147 17.35 -4.93 12.02
N SER A 148 16.36 -4.34 12.69
CA SER A 148 15.32 -3.54 12.05
C SER A 148 15.87 -2.17 11.62
N PRO A 149 15.65 -1.74 10.36
CA PRO A 149 16.19 -0.46 9.88
C PRO A 149 15.52 0.77 10.49
N VAL A 150 14.28 0.63 11.01
CA VAL A 150 13.55 1.70 11.71
C VAL A 150 12.76 1.10 12.86
N GLN A 151 12.82 1.75 14.03
CA GLN A 151 12.09 1.32 15.23
C GLN A 151 11.33 2.51 15.81
N PHE A 152 10.06 2.27 16.16
CA PHE A 152 9.17 3.25 16.77
C PHE A 152 8.86 2.84 18.21
N GLU A 153 9.29 3.64 19.18
CA GLU A 153 8.86 3.47 20.56
C GLU A 153 7.51 4.13 20.74
N CYS A 154 6.54 3.40 21.26
CA CYS A 154 5.15 3.84 21.28
C CYS A 154 4.49 3.65 22.64
N LYS A 155 3.65 4.60 23.03
CA LYS A 155 2.70 4.47 24.13
C LYS A 155 1.32 4.16 23.61
N VAL A 156 0.68 3.15 24.20
CA VAL A 156 -0.68 2.74 23.83
C VAL A 156 -1.69 3.68 24.47
N THR A 157 -2.37 4.47 23.66
CA THR A 157 -3.36 5.45 24.10
C THR A 157 -4.75 4.85 24.25
N ASP A 158 -5.11 3.86 23.38
CA ASP A 158 -6.39 3.19 23.43
C ASP A 158 -6.32 1.78 22.82
N ILE A 159 -7.31 0.93 23.16
CA ILE A 159 -7.51 -0.40 22.59
C ILE A 159 -8.99 -0.54 22.24
N ILE A 160 -9.31 -0.58 20.94
CA ILE A 160 -10.69 -0.70 20.46
C ILE A 160 -10.96 -2.15 20.07
N TYR A 161 -11.86 -2.79 20.79
CA TYR A 161 -12.30 -4.16 20.52
C TYR A 161 -13.45 -4.15 19.53
N THR A 162 -13.29 -4.78 18.35
CA THR A 162 -14.33 -4.80 17.30
C THR A 162 -15.35 -5.93 17.47
N GLY A 163 -15.11 -6.83 18.41
CA GLY A 163 -15.99 -7.97 18.72
C GLY A 163 -15.32 -8.98 19.64
N THR A 164 -16.06 -10.03 19.99
CA THR A 164 -15.63 -11.09 20.93
C THR A 164 -15.36 -12.42 20.26
N GLU A 165 -15.75 -12.58 19.00
CA GLU A 165 -15.66 -13.84 18.28
C GLU A 165 -14.30 -14.02 17.58
N GLY A 166 -13.99 -15.26 17.21
CA GLY A 166 -12.78 -15.59 16.48
C GLY A 166 -12.67 -14.82 15.16
N GLY A 167 -11.55 -14.13 14.95
CA GLY A 167 -11.32 -13.23 13.81
C GLY A 167 -11.61 -11.78 14.11
N ALA A 168 -12.21 -11.43 15.27
CA ALA A 168 -12.43 -10.04 15.66
C ALA A 168 -11.09 -9.30 15.85
N GLY A 169 -11.04 -8.05 15.38
CA GLY A 169 -9.88 -7.18 15.53
C GLY A 169 -9.78 -6.58 16.93
N ASN A 170 -8.55 -6.32 17.36
CA ASN A 170 -8.27 -5.55 18.58
C ASN A 170 -7.35 -4.42 18.15
N LEU A 171 -7.89 -3.23 17.88
CA LEU A 171 -7.14 -2.11 17.35
C LEU A 171 -6.33 -1.48 18.49
N ILE A 172 -5.02 -1.65 18.46
CA ILE A 172 -4.10 -1.02 19.42
C ILE A 172 -3.69 0.32 18.83
N VAL A 173 -4.16 1.40 19.45
CA VAL A 173 -3.89 2.78 19.04
C VAL A 173 -2.64 3.25 19.80
N CYS A 174 -1.61 3.63 19.07
CA CYS A 174 -0.31 3.97 19.62
C CYS A 174 0.12 5.38 19.21
N GLU A 175 0.60 6.16 20.16
CA GLU A 175 1.36 7.39 19.91
C GLU A 175 2.85 7.09 19.86
N VAL A 176 3.53 7.49 18.80
CA VAL A 176 4.97 7.36 18.66
C VAL A 176 5.65 8.42 19.52
N VAL A 177 6.47 8.00 20.46
CA VAL A 177 7.20 8.89 21.38
C VAL A 177 8.68 9.03 21.03
N LYS A 178 9.24 8.06 20.28
CA LYS A 178 10.61 8.12 19.77
C LYS A 178 10.76 7.29 18.49
N ILE A 179 11.64 7.73 17.60
CA ILE A 179 11.97 7.05 16.35
C ILE A 179 13.48 6.85 16.30
N HIS A 180 13.90 5.62 15.97
CA HIS A 180 15.29 5.28 15.67
C HIS A 180 15.37 4.87 14.19
N ILE A 181 16.29 5.47 13.44
CA ILE A 181 16.49 5.21 12.03
C ILE A 181 17.95 4.89 11.79
N HIS A 182 18.24 3.78 11.14
CA HIS A 182 19.60 3.42 10.76
C HIS A 182 20.07 4.36 9.63
N GLU A 183 21.24 5.00 9.79
CA GLU A 183 21.75 5.99 8.82
C GLU A 183 21.90 5.41 7.41
N ALA A 184 22.19 4.11 7.27
CA ALA A 184 22.33 3.45 5.97
C ALA A 184 21.07 3.50 5.08
N VAL A 185 19.90 3.75 5.66
CA VAL A 185 18.65 3.86 4.88
C VAL A 185 18.26 5.30 4.56
N LEU A 186 19.11 6.27 4.92
CA LEU A 186 18.86 7.69 4.62
C LEU A 186 19.46 8.09 3.27
N ASP A 187 18.82 9.05 2.63
CA ASP A 187 19.36 9.77 1.47
C ASP A 187 20.27 10.95 1.90
N ALA A 188 20.71 11.75 0.93
CA ALA A 188 21.59 12.88 1.17
C ALA A 188 20.92 14.03 1.96
N ASP A 189 19.58 14.09 1.93
CA ASP A 189 18.77 15.10 2.62
C ASP A 189 18.34 14.63 4.03
N GLY A 190 18.75 13.43 4.44
CA GLY A 190 18.40 12.82 5.72
C GLY A 190 16.99 12.23 5.76
N MET A 191 16.36 12.01 4.60
CA MET A 191 15.07 11.34 4.47
C MET A 191 15.24 9.85 4.20
N ILE A 192 14.22 9.04 4.52
CA ILE A 192 14.27 7.60 4.26
C ILE A 192 14.20 7.36 2.74
N ASP A 193 15.26 6.77 2.20
CA ASP A 193 15.32 6.30 0.82
C ASP A 193 14.54 4.99 0.67
N GLN A 194 13.50 5.00 -0.16
CA GLN A 194 12.59 3.87 -0.35
C GLN A 194 13.27 2.63 -0.97
N HIS A 195 14.34 2.82 -1.75
CA HIS A 195 15.12 1.71 -2.33
C HIS A 195 16.11 1.14 -1.32
N LYS A 196 16.76 1.99 -0.50
CA LYS A 196 17.72 1.55 0.51
C LYS A 196 17.06 0.79 1.65
N ILE A 197 15.90 1.25 2.12
CA ILE A 197 15.18 0.59 3.22
C ILE A 197 14.62 -0.78 2.83
N ASP A 198 14.34 -1.03 1.55
CA ASP A 198 13.94 -2.31 0.96
C ASP A 198 12.78 -3.00 1.69
N LEU A 199 11.71 -2.27 1.89
CA LEU A 199 10.53 -2.74 2.64
C LEU A 199 9.88 -3.97 2.01
N VAL A 200 9.36 -4.83 2.88
CA VAL A 200 8.46 -5.91 2.50
C VAL A 200 7.07 -5.69 3.08
N ALA A 201 6.07 -6.18 2.36
CA ALA A 201 4.68 -6.09 2.77
C ALA A 201 3.96 -7.43 2.57
N ARG A 202 2.98 -7.74 3.43
CA ARG A 202 2.22 -8.98 3.42
C ARG A 202 1.07 -8.92 2.43
N ALA A 203 0.94 -9.93 1.56
CA ALA A 203 -0.21 -10.11 0.68
C ALA A 203 -1.11 -11.27 1.13
N GLY A 204 -2.01 -11.73 0.27
CA GLY A 204 -2.86 -12.89 0.53
C GLY A 204 -2.08 -14.21 0.53
N GLY A 205 -2.61 -15.24 1.20
CA GLY A 205 -1.97 -16.55 1.28
C GLY A 205 -0.57 -16.47 1.91
N SER A 206 0.44 -17.02 1.26
CA SER A 206 1.85 -16.99 1.70
C SER A 206 2.70 -15.94 0.96
N TYR A 207 2.07 -15.03 0.21
CA TYR A 207 2.79 -14.06 -0.59
C TYR A 207 3.24 -12.83 0.21
N TYR A 208 4.42 -12.33 -0.13
CA TYR A 208 4.96 -11.04 0.26
C TYR A 208 5.28 -10.22 -1.00
N SER A 209 5.26 -8.91 -0.87
CA SER A 209 5.74 -7.97 -1.88
C SER A 209 7.03 -7.35 -1.37
N ARG A 210 8.04 -7.26 -2.24
CA ARG A 210 9.25 -6.48 -2.01
C ARG A 210 9.05 -5.13 -2.67
N ALA A 211 8.92 -4.07 -1.88
CA ALA A 211 8.41 -2.80 -2.37
C ALA A 211 9.28 -2.18 -3.46
N ARG A 212 10.61 -2.19 -3.28
CA ARG A 212 11.54 -1.53 -4.22
C ARG A 212 11.51 -2.09 -5.64
N GLU A 213 11.08 -3.35 -5.81
CA GLU A 213 11.02 -4.00 -7.13
C GLU A 213 9.82 -3.51 -7.98
N GLY A 214 8.87 -2.80 -7.37
CA GLY A 214 7.65 -2.38 -8.04
C GLY A 214 7.35 -0.88 -7.93
N PHE A 215 8.30 -0.06 -7.49
CA PHE A 215 8.08 1.38 -7.44
C PHE A 215 8.01 2.00 -8.85
N PHE A 216 7.05 2.86 -9.03
CA PHE A 216 6.91 3.73 -10.19
C PHE A 216 6.38 5.09 -9.74
N GLU A 217 6.71 6.14 -10.47
CA GLU A 217 6.30 7.50 -10.13
C GLU A 217 4.98 7.86 -10.80
N ILE A 218 4.10 8.49 -10.03
CA ILE A 218 2.91 9.18 -10.54
C ILE A 218 2.99 10.62 -10.06
N PRO A 219 3.13 11.61 -10.96
CA PRO A 219 3.13 13.02 -10.60
C PRO A 219 1.80 13.39 -9.91
N LYS A 220 1.89 13.91 -8.68
CA LYS A 220 0.71 14.36 -7.94
C LYS A 220 0.33 15.79 -8.38
N PRO A 221 -0.95 16.07 -8.69
CA PRO A 221 -1.43 17.43 -8.98
C PRO A 221 -1.60 18.22 -7.67
N VAL A 222 -0.50 18.42 -6.92
CA VAL A 222 -0.57 19.03 -5.57
C VAL A 222 -0.70 20.53 -5.61
N PHE A 223 -0.15 21.18 -6.66
CA PHE A 223 -0.08 22.64 -6.78
C PHE A 223 -0.80 23.20 -8.02
N THR A 224 -1.32 22.34 -8.89
CA THR A 224 -2.03 22.73 -10.11
C THR A 224 -3.33 21.98 -10.22
N LEU A 225 -4.40 22.66 -10.65
CA LEU A 225 -5.65 22.01 -10.99
C LEU A 225 -5.55 21.53 -12.44
N GLY A 226 -5.57 20.20 -12.62
CA GLY A 226 -5.71 19.61 -13.94
C GLY A 226 -7.06 19.97 -14.57
N ILE A 227 -7.11 20.05 -15.92
CA ILE A 227 -8.36 20.32 -16.65
C ILE A 227 -9.44 19.26 -16.41
N GLY A 228 -9.03 18.05 -16.00
CA GLY A 228 -9.93 16.90 -15.82
C GLY A 228 -10.28 16.20 -17.14
N VAL A 229 -10.72 14.96 -17.02
CA VAL A 229 -11.10 14.12 -18.18
C VAL A 229 -12.35 14.68 -18.90
N ASP A 230 -13.22 15.37 -18.18
CA ASP A 230 -14.44 15.99 -18.70
C ASP A 230 -14.15 17.13 -19.70
N GLN A 231 -13.03 17.80 -19.58
CA GLN A 231 -12.57 18.88 -20.47
C GLN A 231 -11.75 18.37 -21.67
N ILE A 232 -11.37 17.11 -21.72
CA ILE A 232 -10.70 16.51 -22.87
C ILE A 232 -11.69 16.51 -24.07
N PRO A 233 -11.27 16.97 -25.28
CA PRO A 233 -12.13 16.93 -26.46
C PRO A 233 -12.76 15.56 -26.69
N LEU A 234 -14.05 15.55 -26.99
CA LEU A 234 -14.84 14.30 -27.13
C LEU A 234 -14.22 13.27 -28.08
N VAL A 235 -13.57 13.75 -29.16
CA VAL A 235 -12.90 12.88 -30.13
C VAL A 235 -11.75 12.08 -29.49
N ILE A 236 -11.04 12.67 -28.55
CA ILE A 236 -9.94 12.05 -27.80
C ILE A 236 -10.52 11.24 -26.65
N ARG A 237 -11.44 11.81 -25.88
CA ARG A 237 -12.06 11.14 -24.72
C ARG A 237 -12.77 9.83 -25.09
N ASN A 238 -13.40 9.77 -26.27
CA ASN A 238 -14.06 8.58 -26.79
C ASN A 238 -13.13 7.70 -27.64
N SER A 239 -11.83 7.73 -27.38
CA SER A 239 -10.84 6.88 -28.04
C SER A 239 -11.12 5.40 -27.80
N THR A 240 -10.92 4.57 -28.82
CA THR A 240 -10.91 3.11 -28.69
C THR A 240 -9.50 2.56 -28.39
N VAL A 241 -8.50 3.43 -28.33
CA VAL A 241 -7.08 3.10 -28.08
C VAL A 241 -6.66 3.53 -26.68
N LEU A 242 -6.93 4.80 -26.32
CA LEU A 242 -6.52 5.36 -25.03
C LEU A 242 -7.31 4.71 -23.89
N THR A 243 -6.57 4.30 -22.85
CA THR A 243 -7.14 3.73 -21.63
C THR A 243 -7.62 4.82 -20.67
N GLY A 244 -8.36 4.43 -19.61
CA GLY A 244 -8.72 5.36 -18.53
C GLY A 244 -7.50 6.02 -17.86
N ASN A 245 -6.38 5.29 -17.71
CA ASN A 245 -5.12 5.84 -17.20
C ASN A 245 -4.53 6.89 -18.15
N ASN A 246 -4.53 6.62 -19.46
CA ASN A 246 -4.08 7.61 -20.45
C ASN A 246 -4.92 8.90 -20.40
N LEU A 247 -6.25 8.76 -20.27
CA LEU A 247 -7.13 9.93 -20.12
C LEU A 247 -6.88 10.66 -18.80
N GLY A 248 -6.58 9.94 -17.70
CA GLY A 248 -6.18 10.52 -16.43
C GLY A 248 -4.90 11.34 -16.53
N MET A 249 -3.88 10.84 -17.23
CA MET A 249 -2.64 11.56 -17.51
C MET A 249 -2.92 12.82 -18.34
N LEU A 250 -3.68 12.68 -19.43
CA LEU A 250 -4.07 13.82 -20.29
C LEU A 250 -4.87 14.87 -19.53
N GLY A 251 -5.74 14.47 -18.60
CA GLY A 251 -6.52 15.40 -17.78
C GLY A 251 -5.70 16.12 -16.70
N ASN A 252 -4.47 15.70 -16.44
CA ASN A 252 -3.61 16.27 -15.40
C ASN A 252 -2.69 17.40 -15.93
N ILE A 253 -3.17 18.24 -16.83
CA ILE A 253 -2.50 19.45 -17.29
C ILE A 253 -3.33 20.67 -16.92
N THR A 254 -2.68 21.80 -16.72
CA THR A 254 -3.37 23.06 -16.40
C THR A 254 -4.03 23.69 -17.62
N PHE A 255 -3.39 23.62 -18.78
CA PHE A 255 -3.87 24.20 -20.04
C PHE A 255 -3.51 23.27 -21.20
N LEU A 256 -4.37 23.24 -22.21
CA LEU A 256 -4.06 22.59 -23.49
C LEU A 256 -2.88 23.30 -24.18
N PRO A 257 -2.05 22.59 -24.96
CA PRO A 257 -1.07 23.22 -25.85
C PRO A 257 -1.73 24.23 -26.77
N THR A 258 -1.01 25.34 -27.02
CA THR A 258 -1.51 26.37 -27.96
C THR A 258 -1.48 25.83 -29.39
N GLU A 259 -2.28 26.46 -30.28
CA GLU A 259 -2.21 26.13 -31.73
C GLU A 259 -0.79 26.28 -32.28
N GLN A 260 -0.05 27.31 -31.82
CA GLN A 260 1.33 27.53 -32.24
C GLN A 260 2.27 26.39 -31.82
N ASP A 261 2.09 25.82 -30.60
CA ASP A 261 2.87 24.67 -30.12
C ASP A 261 2.59 23.43 -30.95
N VAL A 262 1.32 23.23 -31.30
CA VAL A 262 0.89 22.11 -32.16
C VAL A 262 1.42 22.22 -33.56
N ASP A 263 1.34 23.43 -34.16
CA ASP A 263 1.85 23.75 -35.51
C ASP A 263 3.36 23.59 -35.60
N ASN A 264 4.10 24.04 -34.59
CA ASN A 264 5.56 23.86 -34.52
C ASN A 264 5.92 22.38 -34.43
N PHE A 265 5.26 21.63 -33.56
CA PHE A 265 5.47 20.20 -33.43
C PHE A 265 5.14 19.48 -34.74
N ALA A 266 4.07 19.83 -35.42
CA ALA A 266 3.70 19.27 -36.72
C ALA A 266 4.75 19.52 -37.81
N LYS A 267 5.42 20.68 -37.82
CA LYS A 267 6.54 20.99 -38.75
C LYS A 267 7.76 20.11 -38.48
N GLU A 268 8.07 19.89 -37.21
CA GLU A 268 9.19 19.03 -36.80
C GLU A 268 8.87 17.51 -36.99
N HIS A 269 7.60 17.17 -36.97
CA HIS A 269 7.12 15.79 -37.05
C HIS A 269 6.07 15.61 -38.17
N PRO A 270 6.43 15.85 -39.45
CA PRO A 270 5.47 15.85 -40.58
C PRO A 270 4.76 14.51 -40.80
N GLN A 271 5.33 13.41 -40.28
CA GLN A 271 4.73 12.08 -40.30
C GLN A 271 3.39 11.95 -39.57
N PHE A 272 3.04 12.92 -38.70
CA PHE A 272 1.76 12.91 -37.97
C PHE A 272 0.65 13.70 -38.70
N ILE A 273 0.99 14.50 -39.72
CA ILE A 273 0.03 15.27 -40.51
C ILE A 273 -0.80 14.32 -41.36
N GLY A 274 -2.13 14.49 -41.35
CA GLY A 274 -3.03 13.67 -42.13
C GLY A 274 -3.19 12.20 -41.69
N LEU A 275 -2.61 11.85 -40.54
CA LEU A 275 -2.81 10.49 -39.99
C LEU A 275 -4.27 10.27 -39.59
N GLU A 276 -4.73 9.03 -39.80
CA GLU A 276 -6.01 8.58 -39.27
C GLU A 276 -6.04 8.68 -37.73
N LYS A 277 -7.21 8.99 -37.19
CA LYS A 277 -7.46 9.16 -35.75
C LYS A 277 -6.89 8.01 -34.91
N VAL A 278 -7.12 6.77 -35.28
CA VAL A 278 -6.66 5.59 -34.53
C VAL A 278 -5.15 5.56 -34.43
N LYS A 279 -4.44 5.88 -35.52
CA LYS A 279 -2.98 5.95 -35.54
C LYS A 279 -2.44 7.08 -34.67
N LYS A 280 -3.04 8.29 -34.73
CA LYS A 280 -2.68 9.40 -33.83
C LYS A 280 -2.82 9.00 -32.35
N HIS A 281 -3.92 8.36 -32.00
CA HIS A 281 -4.16 7.90 -30.63
C HIS A 281 -3.16 6.82 -30.21
N THR A 282 -2.73 5.94 -31.12
CA THR A 282 -1.69 4.93 -30.83
C THR A 282 -0.33 5.61 -30.56
N PHE A 283 0.06 6.61 -31.36
CA PHE A 283 1.29 7.35 -31.09
C PHE A 283 1.21 8.14 -29.78
N ALA A 284 0.07 8.79 -29.50
CA ALA A 284 -0.13 9.48 -28.25
C ALA A 284 -0.03 8.54 -27.06
N GLN A 285 -0.57 7.31 -27.15
CA GLN A 285 -0.41 6.30 -26.11
C GLN A 285 1.06 5.93 -25.89
N GLN A 286 1.83 5.75 -26.95
CA GLN A 286 3.27 5.47 -26.84
C GLN A 286 4.04 6.59 -26.15
N TYR A 287 3.69 7.86 -26.41
CA TYR A 287 4.27 8.99 -25.68
C TYR A 287 3.89 8.98 -24.21
N LEU A 288 2.62 8.69 -23.87
CA LEU A 288 2.15 8.57 -22.49
C LEU A 288 2.82 7.42 -21.75
N ASP A 289 3.06 6.29 -22.41
CA ASP A 289 3.77 5.14 -21.83
C ASP A 289 5.24 5.48 -21.50
N ASN A 290 5.80 6.51 -22.15
CA ASN A 290 7.13 7.06 -21.87
C ASN A 290 7.07 8.32 -20.98
N ASN A 291 5.93 8.62 -20.36
CA ASN A 291 5.71 9.84 -19.55
C ASN A 291 5.88 11.17 -20.30
N ASP A 292 5.82 11.16 -21.64
CA ASP A 292 5.86 12.37 -22.48
C ASP A 292 4.44 12.89 -22.77
N LEU A 293 3.88 13.55 -21.77
CA LEU A 293 2.53 14.10 -21.80
C LEU A 293 2.39 15.24 -22.83
N GLU A 294 3.45 16.04 -23.00
CA GLU A 294 3.45 17.18 -23.90
C GLU A 294 3.34 16.75 -25.37
N SER A 295 4.22 15.84 -25.81
CA SER A 295 4.18 15.30 -27.17
C SER A 295 2.88 14.52 -27.45
N ALA A 296 2.37 13.78 -26.44
CA ALA A 296 1.09 13.09 -26.56
C ALA A 296 -0.06 14.06 -26.91
N TRP A 297 -0.16 15.17 -26.19
CA TRP A 297 -1.17 16.20 -26.49
C TRP A 297 -1.01 16.81 -27.86
N LYS A 298 0.24 17.16 -28.23
CA LYS A 298 0.52 17.79 -29.53
C LYS A 298 0.09 16.85 -30.68
N VAL A 299 0.44 15.57 -30.64
CA VAL A 299 0.01 14.57 -31.63
C VAL A 299 -1.52 14.48 -31.72
N LEU A 300 -2.22 14.47 -30.57
CA LEU A 300 -3.68 14.36 -30.52
C LEU A 300 -4.39 15.57 -31.14
N LEU A 301 -3.77 16.77 -31.08
CA LEU A 301 -4.33 18.03 -31.54
C LEU A 301 -3.95 18.39 -32.97
N ILE A 302 -2.97 17.74 -33.61
CA ILE A 302 -2.65 17.93 -35.06
C ILE A 302 -3.90 17.68 -35.88
N LYS A 303 -4.21 18.60 -36.80
CA LYS A 303 -5.35 18.50 -37.73
C LYS A 303 -5.07 17.59 -38.91
#